data_8cf6ad49e65ea0973199a22d606bcd25
#
_entry.id   8cf6ad49e65ea0973199a22d606bcd25
#
_cell.length_a   1.000
_cell.length_b   1.000
_cell.length_c   1.000
_cell.angle_alpha   90.00
_cell.angle_beta   90.00
_cell.angle_gamma   90.00
#
_symmetry.space_group_name_H-M   'P 1'
#
loop_
_entity.id
_entity.type
_entity.pdbx_description
1 polymer ?
#
loop_
_entity_poly.entity_id
_entity_poly.type
_entity_poly.pdbx_seq_one_letter_code
_entity_poly.pdbx_strand_id
1 'polypeptide(L)'
;MAIRLEKGQRINLEKETGAKLTNFCVGCNWGAIVKKTFFGLSSSVVDVDLDLSCLMFDAEGKPIDHIYSPLYRFGDRNVGLPNGKVDSVDHALHHTGDDTQGDQNGDDGLDNEIITVDLNKVSSQTNSIVFFLNIYNNNEFSGDFSEIPYASIRMYEGTATKVHSVFAQYDVATKDNCRGMRALVMLSLIHI
;
A
#
# COMPACT_ATOMS: atom_id res chain seq x y z
N MET A 1 7.46 15.34 -12.05
CA MET A 1 6.01 15.53 -11.71
C MET A 1 5.43 14.15 -11.52
N ALA A 2 4.71 13.87 -10.43
CA ALA A 2 4.12 12.54 -10.20
C ALA A 2 3.00 12.26 -11.21
N ILE A 3 2.98 11.04 -11.74
CA ILE A 3 1.88 10.59 -12.61
C ILE A 3 0.73 10.16 -11.69
N ARG A 4 -0.43 10.82 -11.81
CA ARG A 4 -1.65 10.35 -11.17
C ARG A 4 -2.26 9.24 -12.03
N LEU A 5 -2.34 8.05 -11.43
CA LEU A 5 -2.85 6.87 -12.12
C LEU A 5 -4.38 6.84 -12.06
N GLU A 6 -4.98 6.45 -13.18
CA GLU A 6 -6.39 6.11 -13.25
C GLU A 6 -6.59 4.59 -13.19
N LYS A 7 -7.79 4.14 -12.87
CA LYS A 7 -8.13 2.71 -12.82
C LYS A 7 -7.82 2.04 -14.16
N GLY A 8 -6.99 1.00 -14.12
CA GLY A 8 -6.57 0.25 -15.30
C GLY A 8 -5.44 0.90 -16.11
N GLN A 9 -4.95 2.06 -15.72
CA GLN A 9 -3.82 2.71 -16.38
C GLN A 9 -2.53 1.90 -16.17
N ARG A 10 -1.66 1.90 -17.19
CA ARG A 10 -0.33 1.29 -17.16
C ARG A 10 0.71 2.36 -17.41
N ILE A 11 1.81 2.29 -16.70
CA ILE A 11 2.98 3.16 -16.92
C ILE A 11 4.24 2.32 -17.00
N ASN A 12 5.24 2.81 -17.72
CA ASN A 12 6.60 2.28 -17.68
C ASN A 12 7.37 3.02 -16.58
N LEU A 13 8.08 2.28 -15.73
CA LEU A 13 8.90 2.82 -14.64
C LEU A 13 10.35 3.14 -15.05
N GLU A 14 10.66 3.10 -16.35
CA GLU A 14 11.96 3.61 -16.82
C GLU A 14 12.03 5.13 -16.61
N LYS A 15 13.15 5.57 -16.05
CA LYS A 15 13.41 7.01 -15.91
C LYS A 15 13.56 7.64 -17.31
N GLU A 16 13.14 8.89 -17.44
CA GLU A 16 13.34 9.68 -18.68
C GLU A 16 14.81 9.71 -19.11
N THR A 17 15.74 9.50 -18.19
CA THR A 17 17.18 9.41 -18.44
C THR A 17 17.65 8.05 -18.96
N GLY A 18 16.75 7.07 -19.14
CA GLY A 18 17.11 5.69 -19.48
C GLY A 18 17.71 4.89 -18.30
N ALA A 19 17.85 5.50 -17.13
CA ALA A 19 18.33 4.79 -15.95
C ALA A 19 17.24 3.86 -15.40
N LYS A 20 17.59 2.59 -15.15
CA LYS A 20 16.66 1.62 -14.53
C LYS A 20 16.37 2.05 -13.09
N LEU A 21 15.11 2.05 -12.72
CA LEU A 21 14.70 2.16 -11.34
C LEU A 21 15.00 0.83 -10.64
N THR A 22 15.88 0.86 -9.65
CA THR A 22 16.30 -0.36 -8.94
C THR A 22 15.81 -0.42 -7.51
N ASN A 23 15.64 0.74 -6.87
CA ASN A 23 15.19 0.86 -5.50
C ASN A 23 14.09 1.91 -5.40
N PHE A 24 13.00 1.57 -4.75
CA PHE A 24 11.89 2.48 -4.52
C PHE A 24 11.04 2.02 -3.33
N CYS A 25 10.10 2.85 -2.94
CA CYS A 25 9.11 2.55 -1.92
C CYS A 25 7.72 2.50 -2.57
N VAL A 26 6.90 1.59 -2.11
CA VAL A 26 5.46 1.60 -2.29
C VAL A 26 4.87 1.91 -0.94
N GLY A 27 4.23 3.06 -0.81
CA GLY A 27 3.64 3.51 0.43
C GLY A 27 2.15 3.71 0.31
N CYS A 28 1.43 3.59 1.41
CA CYS A 28 0.06 4.03 1.51
C CYS A 28 -0.07 5.09 2.61
N ASN A 29 -0.86 6.10 2.29
CA ASN A 29 -1.16 7.21 3.19
C ASN A 29 -2.68 7.36 3.27
N TRP A 30 -3.21 7.52 4.48
CA TRP A 30 -4.64 7.72 4.69
C TRP A 30 -4.93 8.56 5.93
N GLY A 31 -6.11 9.16 5.95
CA GLY A 31 -6.59 9.97 7.07
C GLY A 31 -7.60 9.24 7.94
N ALA A 32 -7.52 9.46 9.25
CA ALA A 32 -8.56 9.05 10.19
C ALA A 32 -9.86 9.83 9.95
N ILE A 33 -11.00 9.24 10.29
CA ILE A 33 -12.31 9.89 10.13
C ILE A 33 -12.59 10.75 11.37
N VAL A 34 -12.75 12.06 11.18
CA VAL A 34 -13.10 13.00 12.26
C VAL A 34 -14.61 13.26 12.23
N LYS A 35 -15.34 12.71 13.20
CA LYS A 35 -16.78 12.97 13.39
C LYS A 35 -16.99 14.16 14.31
N LYS A 36 -17.59 15.23 13.79
CA LYS A 36 -17.99 16.41 14.61
C LYS A 36 -19.35 16.15 15.22
N THR A 37 -19.45 16.31 16.53
CA THR A 37 -20.68 16.13 17.31
C THR A 37 -21.09 17.45 17.96
N PHE A 38 -22.34 17.57 18.35
CA PHE A 38 -22.86 18.76 19.06
C PHE A 38 -22.58 20.11 18.34
N PHE A 39 -23.06 20.24 17.10
CA PHE A 39 -22.87 21.47 16.30
C PHE A 39 -21.38 21.90 16.15
N GLY A 40 -20.45 20.94 16.19
CA GLY A 40 -19.02 21.21 16.06
C GLY A 40 -18.29 21.53 17.36
N LEU A 41 -18.95 21.44 18.51
CA LEU A 41 -18.36 21.73 19.83
C LEU A 41 -17.52 20.57 20.38
N SER A 42 -17.68 19.36 19.86
CA SER A 42 -16.83 18.20 20.15
C SER A 42 -16.53 17.41 18.88
N SER A 43 -15.39 16.72 18.86
CA SER A 43 -15.03 15.81 17.81
C SER A 43 -14.63 14.45 18.41
N SER A 44 -14.96 13.38 17.72
CA SER A 44 -14.42 12.04 17.97
C SER A 44 -13.67 11.59 16.72
N VAL A 45 -12.56 10.89 16.93
CA VAL A 45 -11.78 10.25 15.86
C VAL A 45 -12.24 8.81 15.77
N VAL A 46 -12.45 8.33 14.55
CA VAL A 46 -12.63 6.92 14.24
C VAL A 46 -11.37 6.48 13.52
N ASP A 47 -10.64 5.59 14.14
CA ASP A 47 -9.43 5.05 13.56
C ASP A 47 -9.80 4.13 12.39
N VAL A 48 -9.13 4.35 11.28
CA VAL A 48 -9.25 3.55 10.06
C VAL A 48 -7.95 2.78 9.92
N ASP A 49 -8.06 1.48 9.89
CA ASP A 49 -6.95 0.57 9.77
C ASP A 49 -6.84 0.07 8.32
N LEU A 50 -5.79 0.49 7.61
CA LEU A 50 -5.51 0.09 6.24
C LEU A 50 -4.22 -0.72 6.17
N ASP A 51 -4.31 -1.94 5.70
CA ASP A 51 -3.16 -2.83 5.52
C ASP A 51 -2.59 -2.77 4.10
N LEU A 52 -1.31 -2.42 3.99
CA LEU A 52 -0.53 -2.58 2.78
C LEU A 52 0.15 -3.96 2.76
N SER A 53 -0.11 -4.72 1.73
CA SER A 53 0.43 -6.07 1.57
C SER A 53 0.91 -6.28 0.15
N CYS A 54 1.66 -7.35 -0.11
CA CYS A 54 1.94 -7.76 -1.48
C CYS A 54 2.02 -9.27 -1.66
N LEU A 55 1.81 -9.69 -2.91
CA LEU A 55 2.03 -11.05 -3.39
C LEU A 55 3.01 -11.02 -4.58
N MET A 56 3.92 -11.96 -4.59
CA MET A 56 4.87 -12.19 -5.69
C MET A 56 4.43 -13.42 -6.48
N PHE A 57 4.42 -13.31 -7.80
CA PHE A 57 3.96 -14.38 -8.70
C PHE A 57 5.03 -14.76 -9.70
N ASP A 58 5.06 -16.05 -10.08
CA ASP A 58 5.84 -16.55 -11.19
C ASP A 58 5.21 -16.23 -12.56
N ALA A 59 5.81 -16.72 -13.65
CA ALA A 59 5.34 -16.51 -15.00
C ALA A 59 4.00 -17.22 -15.30
N GLU A 60 3.68 -18.27 -14.58
CA GLU A 60 2.43 -19.03 -14.66
C GLU A 60 1.31 -18.40 -13.81
N GLY A 61 1.62 -17.33 -13.07
CA GLY A 61 0.67 -16.66 -12.17
C GLY A 61 0.46 -17.38 -10.85
N LYS A 62 1.38 -18.27 -10.47
CA LYS A 62 1.35 -18.95 -9.18
C LYS A 62 2.02 -18.07 -8.13
N PRO A 63 1.40 -17.87 -6.95
CA PRO A 63 2.04 -17.14 -5.86
C PRO A 63 3.25 -17.91 -5.33
N ILE A 64 4.39 -17.23 -5.21
CA ILE A 64 5.66 -17.79 -4.75
C ILE A 64 6.13 -17.17 -3.45
N ASP A 65 5.72 -15.93 -3.15
CA ASP A 65 6.03 -15.27 -1.89
C ASP A 65 5.00 -14.17 -1.58
N HIS A 66 5.05 -13.63 -0.34
CA HIS A 66 4.15 -12.60 0.12
C HIS A 66 4.78 -11.72 1.21
N ILE A 67 4.26 -10.50 1.33
CA ILE A 67 4.41 -9.61 2.49
C ILE A 67 3.00 -9.36 3.03
N TYR A 68 2.84 -9.45 4.33
CA TYR A 68 1.55 -9.35 5.00
C TYR A 68 1.72 -8.75 6.39
N SER A 69 0.77 -7.94 6.85
CA SER A 69 0.90 -7.16 8.09
C SER A 69 1.49 -7.96 9.27
N PRO A 70 2.41 -7.34 10.05
CA PRO A 70 3.02 -7.97 11.22
C PRO A 70 2.02 -8.37 12.31
N LEU A 71 0.84 -7.75 12.40
CA LEU A 71 -0.18 -8.13 13.38
C LEU A 71 -0.76 -9.52 13.13
N TYR A 72 -0.75 -9.99 11.91
CA TYR A 72 -1.18 -11.36 11.57
C TYR A 72 -0.14 -12.44 11.91
N ARG A 73 0.66 -12.26 12.95
CA ARG A 73 1.75 -13.18 13.35
C ARG A 73 1.29 -14.62 13.57
N PHE A 74 0.04 -14.81 13.95
CA PHE A 74 -0.53 -16.13 14.22
C PHE A 74 -1.40 -16.66 13.09
N GLY A 75 -1.62 -15.86 12.04
CA GLY A 75 -2.57 -16.14 10.96
C GLY A 75 -4.00 -16.29 11.49
N ASP A 76 -4.97 -16.31 10.62
CA ASP A 76 -6.32 -16.77 10.97
C ASP A 76 -6.51 -18.19 10.42
N ARG A 77 -6.44 -19.18 11.32
CA ARG A 77 -6.59 -20.59 10.98
C ARG A 77 -7.97 -20.93 10.47
N ASN A 78 -8.99 -20.15 10.83
CA ASN A 78 -10.36 -20.39 10.39
C ASN A 78 -10.58 -20.01 8.94
N VAL A 79 -9.86 -19.00 8.44
CA VAL A 79 -9.94 -18.55 7.05
C VAL A 79 -8.70 -18.93 6.23
N GLY A 80 -7.75 -19.66 6.81
CA GLY A 80 -6.56 -20.15 6.13
C GLY A 80 -5.54 -19.06 5.78
N LEU A 81 -5.56 -17.93 6.49
CA LEU A 81 -4.60 -16.87 6.28
C LEU A 81 -3.21 -17.24 6.83
N PRO A 82 -2.14 -16.91 6.12
CA PRO A 82 -0.77 -17.13 6.59
C PRO A 82 -0.43 -16.24 7.79
N ASN A 83 0.65 -16.57 8.49
CA ASN A 83 1.23 -15.66 9.49
C ASN A 83 1.74 -14.39 8.81
N GLY A 84 1.73 -13.28 9.54
CA GLY A 84 2.33 -12.02 9.12
C GLY A 84 3.80 -12.19 8.78
N LYS A 85 4.25 -11.50 7.75
CA LYS A 85 5.60 -11.60 7.21
C LYS A 85 6.04 -10.25 6.66
N VAL A 86 7.12 -9.69 7.20
CA VAL A 86 7.64 -8.36 6.83
C VAL A 86 8.74 -8.40 5.77
N ASP A 87 9.42 -9.52 5.59
CA ASP A 87 10.50 -9.67 4.60
C ASP A 87 10.17 -10.74 3.58
N SER A 88 10.45 -10.48 2.30
CA SER A 88 10.43 -11.53 1.28
C SER A 88 11.60 -12.51 1.48
N VAL A 89 11.46 -13.73 0.96
CA VAL A 89 12.48 -14.78 1.09
C VAL A 89 13.80 -14.35 0.45
N ASP A 90 13.73 -13.63 -0.66
CA ASP A 90 14.89 -13.08 -1.38
C ASP A 90 15.40 -11.76 -0.79
N HIS A 91 14.79 -11.25 0.28
CA HIS A 91 15.09 -9.97 0.91
C HIS A 91 15.01 -8.77 -0.06
N ALA A 92 14.21 -8.88 -1.10
CA ALA A 92 13.95 -7.82 -2.05
C ALA A 92 12.91 -6.82 -1.53
N LEU A 93 11.96 -7.29 -0.72
CA LEU A 93 10.87 -6.48 -0.17
C LEU A 93 10.89 -6.52 1.35
N HIS A 94 10.66 -5.34 1.95
CA HIS A 94 10.56 -5.19 3.39
C HIS A 94 9.44 -4.23 3.77
N HIS A 95 8.53 -4.66 4.64
CA HIS A 95 7.46 -3.86 5.22
C HIS A 95 7.94 -3.16 6.49
N THR A 96 7.71 -1.86 6.61
CA THR A 96 8.28 -1.04 7.69
C THR A 96 7.57 -1.18 9.04
N GLY A 97 6.37 -1.73 9.04
CA GLY A 97 5.54 -1.91 10.24
C GLY A 97 4.08 -1.60 9.95
N ASP A 98 3.25 -1.85 10.91
CA ASP A 98 1.80 -1.76 10.87
C ASP A 98 1.36 -0.45 11.55
N ASP A 99 0.52 0.34 10.88
CA ASP A 99 -0.13 1.52 11.43
C ASP A 99 -1.65 1.30 11.42
N THR A 100 -2.26 1.31 12.59
CA THR A 100 -3.69 0.99 12.77
C THR A 100 -4.59 2.22 12.85
N GLN A 101 -4.07 3.43 12.65
CA GLN A 101 -4.81 4.64 13.00
C GLN A 101 -5.03 5.64 11.86
N GLY A 102 -4.08 5.80 10.96
CA GLY A 102 -4.10 6.87 9.97
C GLY A 102 -3.90 8.28 10.57
N ASP A 103 -3.73 9.25 9.71
CA ASP A 103 -3.43 10.63 10.10
C ASP A 103 -4.63 11.33 10.73
N GLN A 104 -4.49 11.76 11.97
CA GLN A 104 -5.58 12.43 12.71
C GLN A 104 -5.63 13.95 12.48
N ASN A 105 -4.52 14.57 12.12
CA ASN A 105 -4.39 16.03 11.97
C ASN A 105 -4.23 16.48 10.50
N GLY A 106 -4.52 15.61 9.55
CA GLY A 106 -4.31 15.80 8.13
C GLY A 106 -3.01 15.19 7.64
N ASP A 107 -2.84 15.09 6.32
CA ASP A 107 -1.67 14.50 5.66
C ASP A 107 -0.38 15.22 6.09
N ASP A 108 0.54 14.51 6.71
CA ASP A 108 1.85 15.01 7.14
C ASP A 108 2.94 14.86 6.07
N GLY A 109 2.57 14.30 4.90
CA GLY A 109 3.46 14.08 3.76
C GLY A 109 4.26 12.78 3.81
N LEU A 110 4.10 11.99 4.87
CA LEU A 110 4.68 10.65 5.00
C LEU A 110 3.63 9.58 4.67
N ASP A 111 4.06 8.34 4.54
CA ASP A 111 3.17 7.20 4.40
C ASP A 111 3.03 6.49 5.75
N ASN A 112 1.82 6.06 6.06
CA ASN A 112 1.52 5.29 7.26
C ASN A 112 2.14 3.88 7.19
N GLU A 113 2.05 3.24 6.04
CA GLU A 113 2.69 1.95 5.81
C GLU A 113 3.49 1.95 4.51
N ILE A 114 4.66 1.28 4.53
CA ILE A 114 5.59 1.30 3.42
C ILE A 114 6.17 -0.10 3.19
N ILE A 115 6.22 -0.50 1.92
CA ILE A 115 7.03 -1.63 1.46
C ILE A 115 8.18 -1.08 0.64
N THR A 116 9.41 -1.25 1.13
CA THR A 116 10.63 -0.95 0.36
C THR A 116 10.92 -2.06 -0.63
N VAL A 117 11.37 -1.71 -1.82
CA VAL A 117 11.63 -2.65 -2.92
C VAL A 117 13.05 -2.45 -3.45
N ASP A 118 13.83 -3.53 -3.49
CA ASP A 118 15.14 -3.60 -4.15
C ASP A 118 15.07 -4.60 -5.31
N LEU A 119 14.86 -4.10 -6.53
CA LEU A 119 14.71 -4.93 -7.73
C LEU A 119 15.96 -5.74 -8.06
N ASN A 120 17.16 -5.36 -7.56
CA ASN A 120 18.38 -6.13 -7.79
C ASN A 120 18.38 -7.46 -7.02
N LYS A 121 17.57 -7.57 -5.96
CA LYS A 121 17.46 -8.78 -5.15
C LYS A 121 16.27 -9.67 -5.54
N VAL A 122 15.31 -9.12 -6.30
CA VAL A 122 14.14 -9.89 -6.70
C VAL A 122 14.56 -11.15 -7.44
N SER A 123 14.05 -12.29 -6.98
CA SER A 123 14.31 -13.59 -7.59
C SER A 123 13.94 -13.59 -9.08
N SER A 124 14.77 -14.22 -9.91
CA SER A 124 14.49 -14.41 -11.35
C SER A 124 13.23 -15.24 -11.61
N GLN A 125 12.70 -15.94 -10.61
CA GLN A 125 11.42 -16.65 -10.71
C GLN A 125 10.22 -15.69 -10.57
N THR A 126 10.40 -14.49 -10.02
CA THR A 126 9.32 -13.52 -9.86
C THR A 126 9.05 -12.81 -11.17
N ASN A 127 7.84 -12.94 -11.69
CA ASN A 127 7.39 -12.26 -12.90
C ASN A 127 6.58 -11.00 -12.61
N SER A 128 5.84 -11.00 -11.50
CA SER A 128 5.05 -9.82 -11.09
C SER A 128 4.91 -9.74 -9.58
N ILE A 129 4.75 -8.50 -9.10
CA ILE A 129 4.47 -8.18 -7.71
C ILE A 129 3.18 -7.37 -7.68
N VAL A 130 2.21 -7.81 -6.88
CA VAL A 130 0.91 -7.14 -6.74
C VAL A 130 0.82 -6.60 -5.32
N PHE A 131 0.69 -5.28 -5.19
CA PHE A 131 0.49 -4.60 -3.93
C PHE A 131 -1.01 -4.43 -3.69
N PHE A 132 -1.43 -4.65 -2.46
CA PHE A 132 -2.81 -4.55 -2.02
C PHE A 132 -2.90 -3.51 -0.92
N LEU A 133 -3.94 -2.70 -0.97
CA LEU A 133 -4.39 -1.90 0.15
C LEU A 133 -5.78 -2.40 0.55
N ASN A 134 -5.90 -2.88 1.77
CA ASN A 134 -7.15 -3.38 2.31
C ASN A 134 -7.61 -2.50 3.46
N ILE A 135 -8.92 -2.39 3.64
CA ILE A 135 -9.50 -1.92 4.88
C ILE A 135 -9.58 -3.13 5.83
N TYR A 136 -8.91 -3.04 6.96
CA TYR A 136 -9.11 -4.00 8.05
C TYR A 136 -10.44 -3.67 8.74
N ASN A 137 -11.35 -4.63 8.69
CA ASN A 137 -12.66 -4.47 9.28
C ASN A 137 -12.58 -4.75 10.78
N ASN A 138 -12.56 -3.70 11.58
CA ASN A 138 -12.55 -3.77 13.02
C ASN A 138 -13.89 -3.29 13.61
N ASN A 139 -14.02 -3.26 14.95
CA ASN A 139 -15.25 -2.82 15.62
C ASN A 139 -15.50 -1.31 15.49
N GLU A 140 -14.52 -0.52 15.09
CA GLU A 140 -14.58 0.94 14.99
C GLU A 140 -14.99 1.41 13.60
N PHE A 141 -14.47 0.75 12.57
CA PHE A 141 -14.75 1.07 11.18
C PHE A 141 -15.06 -0.19 10.35
N SER A 142 -16.20 -0.17 9.68
CA SER A 142 -16.67 -1.24 8.79
C SER A 142 -17.16 -0.71 7.45
N GLY A 143 -16.73 0.50 7.08
CA GLY A 143 -17.10 1.18 5.83
C GLY A 143 -16.27 0.79 4.62
N ASP A 144 -16.33 1.61 3.60
CA ASP A 144 -15.51 1.50 2.40
C ASP A 144 -14.63 2.75 2.19
N PHE A 145 -13.79 2.77 1.16
CA PHE A 145 -12.89 3.91 0.89
C PHE A 145 -13.62 5.24 0.68
N SER A 146 -14.93 5.24 0.36
CA SER A 146 -15.69 6.49 0.18
C SER A 146 -15.91 7.27 1.46
N GLU A 147 -15.76 6.62 2.60
CA GLU A 147 -15.92 7.23 3.92
C GLU A 147 -14.61 7.78 4.47
N ILE A 148 -13.46 7.39 3.89
CA ILE A 148 -12.13 7.82 4.32
C ILE A 148 -11.83 9.19 3.71
N PRO A 149 -11.33 10.18 4.47
CA PRO A 149 -11.11 11.55 3.98
C PRO A 149 -10.16 11.60 2.80
N TYR A 150 -9.12 10.82 2.83
CA TYR A 150 -8.17 10.54 1.75
C TYR A 150 -7.51 9.19 1.98
N ALA A 151 -7.21 8.50 0.90
CA ALA A 151 -6.36 7.32 0.90
C ALA A 151 -5.68 7.22 -0.46
N SER A 152 -4.40 6.95 -0.47
CA SER A 152 -3.61 6.78 -1.70
C SER A 152 -2.56 5.71 -1.57
N ILE A 153 -2.23 5.08 -2.69
CA ILE A 153 -1.01 4.28 -2.86
C ILE A 153 -0.09 5.08 -3.74
N ARG A 154 1.16 5.27 -3.31
CA ARG A 154 2.17 5.98 -4.10
C ARG A 154 3.45 5.17 -4.23
N MET A 155 4.13 5.38 -5.35
CA MET A 155 5.45 4.81 -5.62
C MET A 155 6.44 5.96 -5.73
N TYR A 156 7.55 5.86 -4.99
CA TYR A 156 8.52 6.96 -4.90
C TYR A 156 9.95 6.50 -4.66
N GLU A 157 10.90 7.32 -5.06
CA GLU A 157 12.28 7.23 -4.62
C GLU A 157 12.41 7.88 -3.25
N GLY A 158 13.08 7.20 -2.33
CA GLY A 158 13.25 7.69 -0.95
C GLY A 158 13.52 6.57 0.03
N THR A 159 13.17 6.85 1.26
CA THR A 159 13.23 5.92 2.39
C THR A 159 11.89 5.89 3.10
N ALA A 160 11.74 5.02 4.08
CA ALA A 160 10.55 4.97 4.94
C ALA A 160 10.27 6.31 5.68
N THR A 161 11.27 7.13 5.88
CA THR A 161 11.15 8.40 6.63
C THR A 161 11.32 9.63 5.75
N LYS A 162 11.54 9.47 4.44
CA LYS A 162 11.78 10.61 3.55
C LYS A 162 11.39 10.30 2.11
N VAL A 163 10.41 11.01 1.63
CA VAL A 163 9.99 10.99 0.22
C VAL A 163 10.87 11.97 -0.57
N HIS A 164 11.62 11.48 -1.57
CA HIS A 164 12.44 12.32 -2.42
C HIS A 164 11.71 12.72 -3.70
N SER A 165 11.10 11.76 -4.39
CA SER A 165 10.42 11.99 -5.66
C SER A 165 9.33 10.95 -5.87
N VAL A 166 8.08 11.39 -5.87
CA VAL A 166 6.94 10.54 -6.24
C VAL A 166 6.87 10.45 -7.75
N PHE A 167 6.88 9.25 -8.31
CA PHE A 167 6.76 9.04 -9.74
C PHE A 167 5.37 8.51 -10.16
N ALA A 168 4.66 7.82 -9.27
CA ALA A 168 3.29 7.38 -9.52
C ALA A 168 2.46 7.45 -8.23
N GLN A 169 1.19 7.83 -8.36
CA GLN A 169 0.23 7.86 -7.27
C GLN A 169 -1.16 7.44 -7.78
N TYR A 170 -1.85 6.64 -7.00
CA TYR A 170 -3.23 6.26 -7.22
C TYR A 170 -4.06 6.65 -5.99
N ASP A 171 -4.99 7.61 -6.18
CA ASP A 171 -5.89 8.05 -5.13
C ASP A 171 -7.08 7.07 -5.04
N VAL A 172 -7.20 6.38 -3.92
CA VAL A 172 -8.18 5.33 -3.69
C VAL A 172 -9.51 5.91 -3.18
N ALA A 173 -9.44 6.87 -2.27
CA ALA A 173 -10.59 7.51 -1.66
C ALA A 173 -11.15 8.65 -2.55
N THR A 174 -11.51 8.35 -3.79
CA THR A 174 -12.13 9.33 -4.69
C THR A 174 -13.64 9.11 -4.76
N LYS A 175 -14.42 10.18 -4.90
CA LYS A 175 -15.89 10.14 -4.89
C LYS A 175 -16.53 9.22 -5.95
N ASP A 176 -15.80 8.91 -7.01
CA ASP A 176 -16.34 8.19 -8.16
C ASP A 176 -15.99 6.70 -8.22
N ASN A 177 -15.02 6.21 -7.42
CA ASN A 177 -14.46 4.87 -7.58
C ASN A 177 -14.33 4.02 -6.30
N CYS A 178 -14.82 4.49 -5.17
CA CYS A 178 -14.36 4.02 -3.88
C CYS A 178 -15.31 3.09 -3.12
N ARG A 179 -16.34 2.58 -3.76
CA ARG A 179 -17.23 1.57 -3.16
C ARG A 179 -16.55 0.19 -3.12
N GLY A 180 -15.41 0.12 -2.44
CA GLY A 180 -14.65 -1.11 -2.29
C GLY A 180 -13.80 -1.05 -1.03
N MET A 181 -13.42 -2.22 -0.56
CA MET A 181 -12.56 -2.40 0.60
C MET A 181 -11.14 -2.79 0.20
N ARG A 182 -10.82 -2.78 -1.10
CA ARG A 182 -9.50 -3.20 -1.62
C ARG A 182 -9.10 -2.39 -2.83
N ALA A 183 -7.84 -1.99 -2.86
CA ALA A 183 -7.18 -1.42 -4.02
C ALA A 183 -5.95 -2.25 -4.40
N LEU A 184 -5.62 -2.26 -5.69
CA LEU A 184 -4.53 -3.08 -6.23
C LEU A 184 -3.61 -2.23 -7.12
N VAL A 185 -2.31 -2.40 -6.94
CA VAL A 185 -1.27 -1.92 -7.86
C VAL A 185 -0.40 -3.11 -8.24
N MET A 186 -0.21 -3.34 -9.54
CA MET A 186 0.61 -4.44 -10.04
C MET A 186 1.89 -3.90 -10.70
N LEU A 187 3.03 -4.42 -10.27
CA LEU A 187 4.33 -4.25 -10.91
C LEU A 187 4.62 -5.51 -11.74
N SER A 188 4.70 -5.37 -13.06
CA SER A 188 5.15 -6.43 -13.95
C SER A 188 6.65 -6.32 -14.18
N LEU A 189 7.39 -7.39 -13.96
CA LEU A 189 8.83 -7.44 -14.15
C LEU A 189 9.14 -8.01 -15.54
N ILE A 190 9.93 -7.28 -16.29
CA ILE A 190 10.48 -7.80 -17.56
C ILE A 190 11.90 -8.27 -17.24
N HIS A 191 12.08 -9.58 -17.16
CA HIS A 191 13.41 -10.17 -17.08
C HIS A 191 14.01 -10.18 -18.49
N ILE A 192 15.01 -9.34 -18.69
CA ILE A 192 15.82 -9.29 -19.92
C ILE A 192 17.02 -10.23 -19.78
#